data_3a9daa7317b2769bfb9c355b83d6abfe
#
_entry.id   3a9daa7317b2769bfb9c355b83d6abfe
#
_cell.length_a   1.000
_cell.length_b   1.000
_cell.length_c   1.000
_cell.angle_alpha   90.00
_cell.angle_beta   90.00
_cell.angle_gamma   90.00
#
_symmetry.space_group_name_H-M   'P 1'
#
loop_
_entity.id
_entity.type
_entity.pdbx_description
1 polymer ?
#
loop_
_entity_poly.entity_id
_entity_poly.type
_entity_poly.pdbx_seq_one_letter_code
_entity_poly.pdbx_strand_id
1 'polypeptide(L)'
;MLEEDAAAGAASRYRDSGMDGMPSNGHPDAFSRADPDEAATLVARHIRSLEPDVVVTYDEHGGYGHPDHVQAHRVTTRALARIAASGQGHGGPRFAYQILTPRSWAEQDRIWLCDNVPRSSVLTLPAAADPFPPSVVADERVSHAVVDASVLTAVSTALAAHRTQVRVFEGYYALSNGVAARLSPRQGYVRVDPATGGAIRTGPVSRHTGLLGETRA
;
A
#
# COMPACT_ATOMS: atom_id res chain seq x y z
N MET A 1 -11.26 -8.61 -10.72
CA MET A 1 -10.66 -9.79 -11.36
C MET A 1 -10.50 -10.99 -10.42
N LEU A 2 -10.32 -10.80 -9.13
CA LEU A 2 -10.62 -11.85 -8.15
C LEU A 2 -12.12 -12.15 -8.10
N GLU A 3 -12.97 -11.18 -8.50
CA GLU A 3 -14.43 -11.33 -8.56
C GLU A 3 -14.95 -12.04 -9.84
N GLU A 4 -14.25 -11.96 -10.96
CA GLU A 4 -14.67 -12.72 -12.16
C GLU A 4 -14.44 -14.23 -11.98
N ASP A 5 -13.36 -14.62 -11.30
CA ASP A 5 -13.18 -16.03 -10.91
C ASP A 5 -14.14 -16.45 -9.80
N ALA A 6 -14.54 -15.52 -8.91
CA ALA A 6 -15.57 -15.78 -7.90
C ALA A 6 -16.98 -15.91 -8.52
N ALA A 7 -17.29 -15.14 -9.56
CA ALA A 7 -18.54 -15.25 -10.30
C ALA A 7 -18.68 -16.60 -11.05
N ALA A 8 -17.54 -17.25 -11.35
CA ALA A 8 -17.50 -18.59 -11.93
C ALA A 8 -17.58 -19.73 -10.89
N GLY A 9 -17.75 -19.40 -9.59
CA GLY A 9 -17.78 -20.39 -8.52
C GLY A 9 -16.43 -21.01 -8.17
N ALA A 10 -15.33 -20.47 -8.69
CA ALA A 10 -13.98 -20.89 -8.32
C ALA A 10 -13.63 -20.33 -6.93
N ALA A 11 -13.17 -21.21 -6.03
CA ALA A 11 -12.64 -20.79 -4.75
C ALA A 11 -11.41 -19.89 -4.96
N SER A 12 -11.27 -18.85 -4.12
CA SER A 12 -10.05 -18.03 -4.13
C SER A 12 -8.82 -18.93 -3.98
N ARG A 13 -7.83 -18.75 -4.87
CA ARG A 13 -6.59 -19.54 -4.87
C ARG A 13 -5.76 -19.33 -3.63
N TYR A 14 -5.77 -18.11 -3.10
CA TYR A 14 -4.98 -17.74 -1.93
C TYR A 14 -5.88 -17.29 -0.79
N ARG A 15 -5.38 -17.48 0.43
CA ARG A 15 -6.02 -17.06 1.67
C ARG A 15 -5.20 -15.97 2.34
N ASP A 16 -5.88 -15.16 3.14
CA ASP A 16 -5.22 -14.23 4.07
C ASP A 16 -4.26 -14.99 4.99
N SER A 17 -3.03 -14.53 5.05
CA SER A 17 -1.98 -15.14 5.89
C SER A 17 -2.08 -14.73 7.35
N GLY A 18 -2.81 -13.65 7.66
CA GLY A 18 -2.79 -13.00 8.97
C GLY A 18 -1.47 -12.28 9.27
N MET A 19 -1.38 -11.72 10.46
CA MET A 19 -0.17 -11.07 10.94
C MET A 19 0.96 -12.09 11.15
N ASP A 20 2.19 -11.61 11.12
CA ASP A 20 3.37 -12.44 11.34
C ASP A 20 3.27 -13.20 12.68
N GLY A 21 3.67 -14.47 12.68
CA GLY A 21 3.58 -15.37 13.82
C GLY A 21 2.20 -16.00 14.06
N MET A 22 1.17 -15.67 13.27
CA MET A 22 -0.14 -16.32 13.40
C MET A 22 -0.15 -17.73 12.79
N PRO A 23 -0.97 -18.66 13.34
CA PRO A 23 -1.08 -20.03 12.80
C PRO A 23 -1.49 -20.05 11.32
N SER A 24 -2.25 -19.06 10.85
CA SER A 24 -2.66 -18.91 9.44
C SER A 24 -1.48 -18.73 8.48
N ASN A 25 -0.31 -18.24 8.96
CA ASN A 25 0.90 -18.16 8.14
C ASN A 25 1.39 -19.54 7.69
N GLY A 26 1.10 -20.60 8.46
CA GLY A 26 1.44 -21.97 8.14
C GLY A 26 0.50 -22.67 7.13
N HIS A 27 -0.62 -22.04 6.77
CA HIS A 27 -1.57 -22.66 5.84
C HIS A 27 -0.95 -22.78 4.44
N PRO A 28 -1.12 -23.93 3.73
CA PRO A 28 -0.52 -24.14 2.41
C PRO A 28 -0.98 -23.09 1.37
N ASP A 29 -2.23 -22.64 1.47
CA ASP A 29 -2.79 -21.65 0.55
C ASP A 29 -2.62 -20.20 1.06
N ALA A 30 -1.88 -19.95 2.15
CA ALA A 30 -1.59 -18.60 2.62
C ALA A 30 -0.87 -17.80 1.51
N PHE A 31 -1.32 -16.57 1.22
CA PHE A 31 -0.74 -15.78 0.14
C PHE A 31 0.76 -15.49 0.36
N SER A 32 1.18 -15.30 1.59
CA SER A 32 2.60 -15.13 1.94
C SER A 32 3.48 -16.32 1.56
N ARG A 33 2.90 -17.51 1.35
CA ARG A 33 3.58 -18.75 0.93
C ARG A 33 3.43 -19.04 -0.55
N ALA A 34 2.64 -18.27 -1.27
CA ALA A 34 2.46 -18.45 -2.71
C ALA A 34 3.80 -18.38 -3.43
N ASP A 35 3.99 -19.22 -4.46
CA ASP A 35 5.13 -19.09 -5.36
C ASP A 35 5.09 -17.69 -5.99
N PRO A 36 6.09 -16.83 -5.69
CA PRO A 36 6.06 -15.46 -6.17
C PRO A 36 6.17 -15.35 -7.69
N ASP A 37 6.74 -16.35 -8.37
CA ASP A 37 6.87 -16.35 -9.82
C ASP A 37 5.57 -16.77 -10.52
N GLU A 38 4.84 -17.71 -9.93
CA GLU A 38 3.51 -18.07 -10.40
C GLU A 38 2.53 -16.90 -10.20
N ALA A 39 2.48 -16.34 -9.00
CA ALA A 39 1.63 -15.20 -8.69
C ALA A 39 1.98 -13.97 -9.56
N ALA A 40 3.28 -13.70 -9.78
CA ALA A 40 3.70 -12.62 -10.68
C ALA A 40 3.26 -12.82 -12.13
N THR A 41 3.15 -14.06 -12.60
CA THR A 41 2.63 -14.35 -13.95
C THR A 41 1.16 -13.96 -14.07
N LEU A 42 0.35 -14.23 -13.04
CA LEU A 42 -1.06 -13.83 -13.00
C LEU A 42 -1.19 -12.31 -12.96
N VAL A 43 -0.44 -11.64 -12.08
CA VAL A 43 -0.44 -10.17 -11.97
C VAL A 43 0.04 -9.51 -13.26
N ALA A 44 1.10 -10.03 -13.91
CA ALA A 44 1.57 -9.48 -15.17
C ALA A 44 0.52 -9.59 -16.29
N ARG A 45 -0.21 -10.70 -16.34
CA ARG A 45 -1.33 -10.88 -17.28
C ARG A 45 -2.42 -9.85 -17.03
N HIS A 46 -2.75 -9.63 -15.76
CA HIS A 46 -3.77 -8.66 -15.37
C HIS A 46 -3.35 -7.21 -15.71
N ILE A 47 -2.13 -6.82 -15.37
CA ILE A 47 -1.60 -5.50 -15.74
C ILE A 47 -1.69 -5.29 -17.26
N ARG A 48 -1.31 -6.28 -18.06
CA ARG A 48 -1.40 -6.19 -19.52
C ARG A 48 -2.85 -6.07 -20.01
N SER A 49 -3.81 -6.74 -19.37
CA SER A 49 -5.22 -6.65 -19.79
C SER A 49 -5.88 -5.32 -19.43
N LEU A 50 -5.40 -4.64 -18.39
CA LEU A 50 -5.91 -3.34 -17.95
C LEU A 50 -5.17 -2.16 -18.60
N GLU A 51 -3.93 -2.35 -19.05
CA GLU A 51 -3.05 -1.31 -19.58
C GLU A 51 -3.01 -0.04 -18.71
N PRO A 52 -2.77 -0.16 -17.39
CA PRO A 52 -2.83 0.99 -16.49
C PRO A 52 -1.66 1.94 -16.74
N ASP A 53 -1.88 3.25 -16.63
CA ASP A 53 -0.80 4.24 -16.65
C ASP A 53 0.09 4.14 -15.41
N VAL A 54 -0.51 3.79 -14.27
CA VAL A 54 0.17 3.76 -12.96
C VAL A 54 -0.08 2.44 -12.27
N VAL A 55 0.98 1.84 -11.73
CA VAL A 55 0.90 0.75 -10.77
C VAL A 55 1.46 1.20 -9.44
N VAL A 56 0.70 0.98 -8.37
CA VAL A 56 1.12 1.26 -6.99
C VAL A 56 1.16 -0.04 -6.21
N THR A 57 2.22 -0.22 -5.41
CA THR A 57 2.36 -1.35 -4.50
C THR A 57 2.93 -0.90 -3.16
N TYR A 58 3.03 -1.82 -2.21
CA TYR A 58 3.74 -1.58 -0.96
C TYR A 58 5.25 -1.47 -1.18
N ASP A 59 5.96 -0.96 -0.18
CA ASP A 59 7.42 -1.06 -0.07
C ASP A 59 7.85 -2.50 0.24
N GLU A 60 9.15 -2.75 0.26
CA GLU A 60 9.74 -4.07 0.52
C GLU A 60 9.38 -4.67 1.89
N HIS A 61 8.98 -3.82 2.83
CA HIS A 61 8.56 -4.21 4.18
C HIS A 61 7.04 -4.39 4.33
N GLY A 62 6.26 -4.17 3.25
CA GLY A 62 4.81 -4.29 3.31
C GLY A 62 4.14 -3.27 4.23
N GLY A 63 4.68 -2.06 4.29
CA GLY A 63 4.20 -0.98 5.14
C GLY A 63 4.56 -1.19 6.62
N TYR A 64 3.75 -1.89 7.35
CA TYR A 64 3.95 -2.21 8.78
C TYR A 64 4.39 -3.67 9.04
N GLY A 65 4.79 -4.40 8.01
CA GLY A 65 5.31 -5.76 8.15
C GLY A 65 4.27 -6.86 7.96
N HIS A 66 3.09 -6.58 7.38
CA HIS A 66 2.11 -7.63 7.11
C HIS A 66 2.67 -8.60 6.04
N PRO A 67 2.66 -9.93 6.27
CA PRO A 67 3.23 -10.91 5.33
C PRO A 67 2.65 -10.82 3.92
N ASP A 68 1.34 -10.60 3.78
CA ASP A 68 0.69 -10.46 2.48
C ASP A 68 1.05 -9.16 1.76
N HIS A 69 1.32 -8.08 2.51
CA HIS A 69 1.78 -6.82 1.90
C HIS A 69 3.21 -6.96 1.37
N VAL A 70 4.09 -7.65 2.11
CA VAL A 70 5.43 -8.01 1.65
C VAL A 70 5.35 -8.86 0.39
N GLN A 71 4.45 -9.84 0.37
CA GLN A 71 4.24 -10.70 -0.80
C GLN A 71 3.67 -9.91 -1.98
N ALA A 72 2.71 -9.01 -1.75
CA ALA A 72 2.18 -8.13 -2.79
C ALA A 72 3.26 -7.28 -3.43
N HIS A 73 4.19 -6.71 -2.63
CA HIS A 73 5.37 -6.02 -3.14
C HIS A 73 6.22 -6.93 -4.04
N ARG A 74 6.58 -8.13 -3.54
CA ARG A 74 7.45 -9.08 -4.27
C ARG A 74 6.83 -9.51 -5.60
N VAL A 75 5.56 -9.86 -5.58
CA VAL A 75 4.80 -10.32 -6.75
C VAL A 75 4.66 -9.21 -7.78
N THR A 76 4.29 -7.99 -7.35
CA THR A 76 4.12 -6.85 -8.25
C THR A 76 5.44 -6.44 -8.88
N THR A 77 6.52 -6.36 -8.11
CA THR A 77 7.85 -6.02 -8.64
C THR A 77 8.31 -7.05 -9.68
N ARG A 78 8.13 -8.35 -9.43
CA ARG A 78 8.43 -9.41 -10.41
C ARG A 78 7.56 -9.32 -11.66
N ALA A 79 6.28 -9.02 -11.49
CA ALA A 79 5.36 -8.87 -12.61
C ALA A 79 5.78 -7.72 -13.54
N LEU A 80 6.14 -6.58 -12.96
CA LEU A 80 6.62 -5.41 -13.71
C LEU A 80 7.93 -5.70 -14.45
N ALA A 81 8.89 -6.36 -13.78
CA ALA A 81 10.15 -6.76 -14.39
C ALA A 81 9.94 -7.72 -15.60
N ARG A 82 9.00 -8.66 -15.50
CA ARG A 82 8.63 -9.56 -16.58
C ARG A 82 8.01 -8.83 -17.77
N ILE A 83 7.14 -7.85 -17.48
CA ILE A 83 6.54 -7.00 -18.52
C ILE A 83 7.64 -6.22 -19.25
N ALA A 84 8.54 -5.58 -18.50
CA ALA A 84 9.64 -4.81 -19.06
C ALA A 84 10.58 -5.69 -19.91
N ALA A 85 10.90 -6.91 -19.46
CA ALA A 85 11.78 -7.84 -20.16
C ALA A 85 11.18 -8.44 -21.45
N SER A 86 9.85 -8.40 -21.60
CA SER A 86 9.19 -8.99 -22.79
C SER A 86 9.42 -8.23 -24.10
N GLY A 87 10.04 -7.06 -24.08
CA GLY A 87 10.41 -6.27 -25.26
C GLY A 87 9.22 -5.77 -26.10
N GLN A 88 8.00 -6.14 -25.73
CA GLN A 88 6.79 -5.63 -26.37
C GLN A 88 6.52 -4.25 -25.77
N GLY A 89 6.89 -3.20 -26.44
CA GLY A 89 6.78 -1.80 -26.00
C GLY A 89 5.34 -1.30 -25.70
N HIS A 90 4.37 -2.21 -25.61
CA HIS A 90 2.96 -1.97 -25.33
C HIS A 90 2.52 -2.89 -24.17
N GLY A 91 1.80 -2.33 -23.19
CA GLY A 91 1.13 -3.09 -22.13
C GLY A 91 1.80 -3.05 -20.75
N GLY A 92 2.84 -2.24 -20.55
CA GLY A 92 3.40 -1.94 -19.23
C GLY A 92 2.96 -0.56 -18.71
N PRO A 93 2.92 -0.34 -17.38
CA PRO A 93 2.56 0.95 -16.83
C PRO A 93 3.63 1.98 -17.16
N ARG A 94 3.18 3.22 -17.38
CA ARG A 94 4.07 4.37 -17.59
C ARG A 94 4.84 4.73 -16.32
N PHE A 95 4.23 4.49 -15.16
CA PHE A 95 4.78 4.79 -13.86
C PHE A 95 4.54 3.65 -12.87
N ALA A 96 5.53 3.41 -12.01
CA ALA A 96 5.40 2.51 -10.88
C ALA A 96 5.81 3.22 -9.59
N TYR A 97 5.07 2.98 -8.52
CA TYR A 97 5.30 3.61 -7.23
C TYR A 97 5.19 2.61 -6.08
N GLN A 98 5.97 2.88 -5.01
CA GLN A 98 5.81 2.23 -3.72
C GLN A 98 5.29 3.25 -2.70
N ILE A 99 4.39 2.79 -1.82
CA ILE A 99 3.82 3.62 -0.75
C ILE A 99 4.87 3.78 0.36
N LEU A 100 5.14 5.02 0.74
CA LEU A 100 6.01 5.38 1.85
C LEU A 100 5.36 6.48 2.70
N THR A 101 5.74 6.57 3.96
CA THR A 101 5.30 7.64 4.84
C THR A 101 6.50 8.52 5.22
N PRO A 102 6.52 9.82 4.88
CA PRO A 102 7.53 10.73 5.37
C PRO A 102 7.53 10.76 6.91
N ARG A 103 8.71 10.74 7.54
CA ARG A 103 8.84 10.77 8.99
C ARG A 103 8.14 11.98 9.60
N SER A 104 8.29 13.16 9.00
CA SER A 104 7.63 14.38 9.47
C SER A 104 6.10 14.24 9.51
N TRP A 105 5.50 13.48 8.59
CA TRP A 105 4.07 13.24 8.60
C TRP A 105 3.65 12.27 9.69
N ALA A 106 4.42 11.22 9.91
CA ALA A 106 4.15 10.25 10.97
C ALA A 106 4.22 10.90 12.36
N GLU A 107 5.19 11.80 12.57
CA GLU A 107 5.32 12.60 13.80
C GLU A 107 4.11 13.53 14.00
N GLN A 108 3.71 14.27 12.96
CA GLN A 108 2.52 15.12 12.99
C GLN A 108 1.24 14.33 13.26
N ASP A 109 1.10 13.12 12.70
CA ASP A 109 -0.08 12.29 12.91
C ASP A 109 -0.14 11.76 14.34
N ARG A 110 1.00 11.44 14.98
CA ARG A 110 1.05 11.09 16.42
C ARG A 110 0.60 12.26 17.30
N ILE A 111 1.11 13.47 17.05
CA ILE A 111 0.70 14.67 17.78
C ILE A 111 -0.80 14.87 17.62
N TRP A 112 -1.31 14.81 16.40
CA TRP A 112 -2.73 14.97 16.12
C TRP A 112 -3.59 13.95 16.87
N LEU A 113 -3.18 12.68 16.92
CA LEU A 113 -3.89 11.62 17.66
C LEU A 113 -3.96 11.94 19.16
N CYS A 114 -2.87 12.41 19.76
CA CYS A 114 -2.84 12.80 21.16
C CYS A 114 -3.81 13.93 21.48
N ASP A 115 -4.02 14.86 20.55
CA ASP A 115 -4.88 16.03 20.74
C ASP A 115 -6.34 15.77 20.43
N ASN A 116 -6.66 14.78 19.56
CA ASN A 116 -8.00 14.60 19.00
C ASN A 116 -8.69 13.29 19.42
N VAL A 117 -7.94 12.27 19.85
CA VAL A 117 -8.58 11.03 20.34
C VAL A 117 -8.96 11.20 21.80
N PRO A 118 -10.24 10.96 22.16
CA PRO A 118 -10.69 11.13 23.56
C PRO A 118 -9.87 10.27 24.53
N ARG A 119 -9.48 10.82 25.67
CA ARG A 119 -8.74 10.09 26.73
C ARG A 119 -9.53 8.92 27.31
N SER A 120 -10.85 8.95 27.21
CA SER A 120 -11.75 7.85 27.58
C SER A 120 -11.79 6.73 26.54
N SER A 121 -11.10 6.89 25.40
CA SER A 121 -11.03 5.86 24.37
C SER A 121 -10.32 4.62 24.91
N VAL A 122 -10.83 3.44 24.51
CA VAL A 122 -10.20 2.14 24.79
C VAL A 122 -9.07 1.83 23.78
N LEU A 123 -8.80 2.75 22.85
CA LEU A 123 -7.77 2.57 21.83
C LEU A 123 -6.38 2.89 22.38
N THR A 124 -5.39 2.17 21.88
CA THR A 124 -3.99 2.47 22.14
C THR A 124 -3.54 3.59 21.20
N LEU A 125 -2.97 4.65 21.77
CA LEU A 125 -2.30 5.70 20.99
C LEU A 125 -0.81 5.38 20.88
N PRO A 126 -0.19 5.47 19.69
CA PRO A 126 1.25 5.33 19.57
C PRO A 126 1.96 6.42 20.40
N ALA A 127 2.85 6.01 21.31
CA ALA A 127 3.63 6.95 22.10
C ALA A 127 4.71 7.64 21.25
N ALA A 128 5.15 8.82 21.69
CA ALA A 128 6.19 9.56 20.97
C ALA A 128 7.50 8.76 20.81
N ALA A 129 7.82 7.91 21.79
CA ALA A 129 9.03 7.08 21.79
C ALA A 129 8.88 5.72 21.10
N ASP A 130 7.66 5.34 20.70
CA ASP A 130 7.47 4.06 20.02
C ASP A 130 8.18 4.06 18.66
N PRO A 131 8.72 2.91 18.22
CA PRO A 131 9.28 2.81 16.89
C PRO A 131 8.21 3.10 15.83
N PHE A 132 8.62 3.68 14.73
CA PHE A 132 7.75 3.82 13.56
C PHE A 132 7.74 2.51 12.76
N PRO A 133 6.65 2.23 12.02
CA PRO A 133 6.63 1.16 11.03
C PRO A 133 7.78 1.31 10.01
N PRO A 134 8.27 0.21 9.41
CA PRO A 134 9.38 0.26 8.46
C PRO A 134 9.16 1.16 7.24
N SER A 135 7.90 1.35 6.81
CA SER A 135 7.53 2.25 5.71
C SER A 135 7.66 3.74 6.05
N VAL A 136 7.88 4.09 7.32
CA VAL A 136 8.17 5.47 7.74
C VAL A 136 9.65 5.74 7.51
N VAL A 137 9.95 6.60 6.56
CA VAL A 137 11.30 6.88 6.08
C VAL A 137 11.66 8.35 6.24
N ALA A 138 12.95 8.66 6.10
CA ALA A 138 13.39 10.05 5.98
C ALA A 138 12.67 10.74 4.81
N ASP A 139 12.27 11.99 4.98
CA ASP A 139 11.40 12.71 4.03
C ASP A 139 11.99 12.76 2.61
N GLU A 140 13.33 12.79 2.51
CA GLU A 140 14.05 12.83 1.23
C GLU A 140 13.92 11.54 0.39
N ARG A 141 13.47 10.44 0.99
CA ARG A 141 13.18 9.20 0.28
C ARG A 141 11.84 9.22 -0.45
N VAL A 142 10.94 10.13 -0.09
CA VAL A 142 9.65 10.30 -0.73
C VAL A 142 9.83 11.21 -1.95
N SER A 143 9.53 10.71 -3.13
CA SER A 143 9.67 11.48 -4.39
C SER A 143 8.38 12.22 -4.78
N HIS A 144 7.22 11.69 -4.38
CA HIS A 144 5.90 12.23 -4.72
C HIS A 144 5.02 12.26 -3.48
N ALA A 145 4.22 13.31 -3.36
CA ALA A 145 3.25 13.49 -2.29
C ALA A 145 1.91 13.88 -2.89
N VAL A 146 0.90 13.06 -2.66
CA VAL A 146 -0.49 13.38 -3.00
C VAL A 146 -1.17 13.90 -1.75
N VAL A 147 -1.78 15.08 -1.84
CA VAL A 147 -2.52 15.70 -0.74
C VAL A 147 -3.85 16.20 -1.28
N ASP A 148 -4.93 15.57 -0.87
CA ASP A 148 -6.27 15.93 -1.31
C ASP A 148 -7.30 15.70 -0.18
N ALA A 149 -7.77 16.78 0.42
CA ALA A 149 -8.77 16.69 1.48
C ALA A 149 -10.16 16.29 0.98
N SER A 150 -10.45 16.47 -0.30
CA SER A 150 -11.78 16.17 -0.87
C SER A 150 -12.09 14.67 -0.86
N VAL A 151 -11.06 13.81 -0.83
CA VAL A 151 -11.24 12.34 -0.86
C VAL A 151 -11.47 11.72 0.53
N LEU A 152 -11.35 12.47 1.63
CA LEU A 152 -11.44 11.92 2.99
C LEU A 152 -12.74 11.16 3.24
N THR A 153 -13.88 11.66 2.76
CA THR A 153 -15.16 10.99 2.91
C THR A 153 -15.18 9.64 2.17
N ALA A 154 -14.63 9.58 0.96
CA ALA A 154 -14.54 8.35 0.19
C ALA A 154 -13.61 7.34 0.87
N VAL A 155 -12.45 7.78 1.36
CA VAL A 155 -11.50 6.95 2.10
C VAL A 155 -12.13 6.40 3.39
N SER A 156 -12.81 7.25 4.15
CA SER A 156 -13.55 6.86 5.37
C SER A 156 -14.58 5.78 5.07
N THR A 157 -15.39 5.98 4.02
CA THR A 157 -16.42 5.04 3.60
C THR A 157 -15.81 3.70 3.15
N ALA A 158 -14.74 3.74 2.38
CA ALA A 158 -14.04 2.53 1.93
C ALA A 158 -13.45 1.74 3.11
N LEU A 159 -12.80 2.42 4.07
CA LEU A 159 -12.30 1.78 5.29
C LEU A 159 -13.43 1.17 6.12
N ALA A 160 -14.55 1.86 6.27
CA ALA A 160 -15.71 1.37 7.03
C ALA A 160 -16.36 0.11 6.40
N ALA A 161 -16.14 -0.16 5.12
CA ALA A 161 -16.59 -1.38 4.47
C ALA A 161 -15.86 -2.64 4.99
N HIS A 162 -14.66 -2.49 5.52
CA HIS A 162 -13.88 -3.58 6.13
C HIS A 162 -14.29 -3.85 7.58
N ARG A 163 -15.57 -4.15 7.82
CA ARG A 163 -16.24 -4.22 9.14
C ARG A 163 -15.57 -5.16 10.15
N THR A 164 -14.91 -6.21 9.69
CA THR A 164 -14.25 -7.20 10.54
C THR A 164 -12.86 -6.76 10.99
N GLN A 165 -12.26 -5.77 10.34
CA GLN A 165 -10.86 -5.41 10.53
C GLN A 165 -10.65 -3.95 10.92
N VAL A 166 -11.59 -3.05 10.56
CA VAL A 166 -11.43 -1.61 10.73
C VAL A 166 -12.63 -1.00 11.45
N ARG A 167 -12.36 -0.15 12.42
CA ARG A 167 -13.33 0.77 13.03
C ARG A 167 -12.94 2.18 12.69
N VAL A 168 -13.85 2.92 12.05
CA VAL A 168 -13.64 4.31 11.63
C VAL A 168 -14.32 5.26 12.61
N PHE A 169 -13.65 6.34 12.95
CA PHE A 169 -14.09 7.43 13.80
C PHE A 169 -13.93 8.77 13.07
N GLU A 170 -14.29 9.86 13.71
CA GLU A 170 -14.09 11.19 13.14
C GLU A 170 -12.60 11.55 13.10
N GLY A 171 -12.01 11.54 11.90
CA GLY A 171 -10.61 11.90 11.65
C GLY A 171 -9.58 10.83 11.99
N TYR A 172 -9.98 9.66 12.50
CA TYR A 172 -9.07 8.54 12.77
C TYR A 172 -9.77 7.18 12.62
N TYR A 173 -9.00 6.13 12.61
CA TYR A 173 -9.48 4.75 12.57
C TYR A 173 -8.62 3.85 13.45
N ALA A 174 -9.08 2.66 13.72
CA ALA A 174 -8.28 1.62 14.37
C ALA A 174 -8.48 0.28 13.65
N LEU A 175 -7.39 -0.46 13.52
CA LEU A 175 -7.42 -1.85 13.06
C LEU A 175 -7.82 -2.78 14.22
N SER A 176 -7.92 -4.08 13.95
CA SER A 176 -8.26 -5.11 14.94
C SER A 176 -7.30 -5.16 16.14
N ASN A 177 -6.08 -4.65 16.02
CA ASN A 177 -5.11 -4.52 17.11
C ASN A 177 -5.45 -3.39 18.10
N GLY A 178 -6.48 -2.57 17.83
CA GLY A 178 -6.91 -1.48 18.69
C GLY A 178 -5.97 -0.27 18.71
N VAL A 179 -4.96 -0.21 17.85
CA VAL A 179 -4.06 0.96 17.73
C VAL A 179 -4.72 2.01 16.83
N ALA A 180 -4.80 3.24 17.34
CA ALA A 180 -5.36 4.36 16.57
C ALA A 180 -4.38 4.84 15.50
N ALA A 181 -4.93 5.15 14.32
CA ALA A 181 -4.22 5.77 13.21
C ALA A 181 -5.03 6.95 12.66
N ARG A 182 -4.36 8.04 12.30
CA ARG A 182 -5.02 9.21 11.74
C ARG A 182 -5.55 8.92 10.34
N LEU A 183 -6.78 9.33 10.06
CA LEU A 183 -7.33 9.37 8.72
C LEU A 183 -6.79 10.65 8.03
N SER A 184 -5.71 10.48 7.28
CA SER A 184 -4.98 11.61 6.69
C SER A 184 -5.33 11.79 5.21
N PRO A 185 -5.47 13.05 4.71
CA PRO A 185 -5.74 13.34 3.30
C PRO A 185 -4.47 13.31 2.44
N ARG A 186 -3.44 12.63 2.89
CA ARG A 186 -2.12 12.65 2.24
C ARG A 186 -1.51 11.27 2.19
N GLN A 187 -0.81 11.00 1.08
CA GLN A 187 -0.07 9.76 0.87
C GLN A 187 1.27 10.08 0.20
N GLY A 188 2.35 9.52 0.75
CA GLY A 188 3.69 9.60 0.19
C GLY A 188 4.03 8.40 -0.68
N TYR A 189 4.87 8.63 -1.69
CA TYR A 189 5.29 7.61 -2.64
C TYR A 189 6.76 7.80 -3.04
N VAL A 190 7.41 6.70 -3.38
CA VAL A 190 8.65 6.73 -4.14
C VAL A 190 8.39 6.15 -5.53
N ARG A 191 8.84 6.86 -6.56
CA ARG A 191 8.84 6.35 -7.94
C ARG A 191 9.90 5.29 -8.09
N VAL A 192 9.56 4.18 -8.70
CA VAL A 192 10.48 3.07 -8.97
C VAL A 192 10.57 2.75 -10.45
N ASP A 193 11.70 2.23 -10.85
CA ASP A 193 11.90 1.68 -12.19
C ASP A 193 11.13 0.35 -12.31
N PRO A 194 10.20 0.22 -13.27
CA PRO A 194 9.41 -1.01 -13.42
C PRO A 194 10.24 -2.25 -13.70
N ALA A 195 11.41 -2.11 -14.35
CA ALA A 195 12.25 -3.25 -14.71
C ALA A 195 13.07 -3.78 -13.54
N THR A 196 13.54 -2.89 -12.67
CA THR A 196 14.45 -3.23 -11.57
C THR A 196 13.84 -3.15 -10.20
N GLY A 197 12.71 -2.46 -10.04
CA GLY A 197 12.12 -2.12 -8.74
C GLY A 197 12.92 -1.07 -7.95
N GLY A 198 14.04 -0.60 -8.48
CA GLY A 198 14.90 0.39 -7.83
C GLY A 198 14.29 1.78 -7.81
N ALA A 199 14.49 2.52 -6.70
CA ALA A 199 14.00 3.88 -6.56
C ALA A 199 14.63 4.80 -7.61
N ILE A 200 13.80 5.53 -8.34
CA ILE A 200 14.24 6.59 -9.24
C ILE A 200 14.41 7.87 -8.43
N ARG A 201 15.63 8.36 -8.35
CA ARG A 201 15.92 9.65 -7.72
C ARG A 201 15.39 10.76 -8.62
N THR A 202 14.27 11.33 -8.21
CA THR A 202 13.75 12.58 -8.74
C THR A 202 14.30 13.72 -7.85
N GLY A 203 14.35 14.93 -8.38
CA GLY A 203 14.76 16.12 -7.58
C GLY A 203 13.94 16.30 -6.30
N PRO A 204 13.88 17.52 -5.74
CA PRO A 204 13.10 17.79 -4.50
C PRO A 204 11.68 17.27 -4.63
N VAL A 205 11.11 16.79 -3.51
CA VAL A 205 9.76 16.20 -3.44
C VAL A 205 8.76 17.05 -4.22
N SER A 206 8.26 16.50 -5.29
CA SER A 206 7.19 17.12 -6.06
C SER A 206 5.85 16.87 -5.35
N ARG A 207 5.25 17.93 -4.83
CA ARG A 207 3.88 17.87 -4.32
C ARG A 207 2.91 17.93 -5.49
N HIS A 208 2.41 16.77 -5.87
CA HIS A 208 1.44 16.66 -6.96
C HIS A 208 0.06 16.28 -6.42
N THR A 209 -0.96 16.73 -7.11
CA THR A 209 -2.33 16.28 -6.90
C THR A 209 -2.62 14.93 -7.54
N GLY A 210 -1.60 14.27 -8.13
CA GLY A 210 -1.72 12.97 -8.78
C GLY A 210 -0.38 12.32 -9.11
N LEU A 211 -0.43 11.05 -9.50
CA LEU A 211 0.73 10.21 -9.84
C LEU A 211 1.03 10.12 -11.35
N LEU A 212 0.22 10.74 -12.20
CA LEU A 212 0.39 10.69 -13.66
C LEU A 212 1.54 11.57 -14.17
N GLY A 213 2.21 12.30 -13.29
CA GLY A 213 3.24 13.26 -13.64
C GLY A 213 2.68 14.54 -14.26
N GLU A 214 3.53 15.53 -14.50
CA GLU A 214 3.14 16.71 -15.26
C GLU A 214 2.74 16.27 -16.67
N THR A 215 1.52 16.59 -17.06
CA THR A 215 1.09 16.51 -18.45
C THR A 215 2.09 17.38 -19.23
N ARG A 216 2.86 16.79 -20.13
CA ARG A 216 3.63 17.60 -21.09
C ARG A 216 2.61 18.48 -21.81
N ALA A 217 2.69 19.80 -21.53
CA ALA A 217 2.01 20.80 -22.32
C ALA A 217 2.48 20.75 -23.78
#